data_c206d603c8dc308219931c31987a6553
#
_entry.id   c206d603c8dc308219931c31987a6553
#
_cell.length_a   1.000
_cell.length_b   1.000
_cell.length_c   1.000
_cell.angle_alpha   90.00
_cell.angle_beta   90.00
_cell.angle_gamma   90.00
#
_symmetry.space_group_name_H-M   'P 1'
#
loop_
_entity.id
_entity.type
_entity.pdbx_description
1 polymer ?
#
loop_
_entity_poly.entity_id
_entity_poly.type
_entity_poly.pdbx_seq_one_letter_code
_entity_poly.pdbx_strand_id
1 'polypeptide(L)'
;LQQSTKTLLQKVMGEINPYTGTRLAEDRVLAIVEVTNESNLMTLYDDSAAYQFKSEKYKLMAQKKYAEFLTKKYNPNGALTVKETENAIKAAWKEDGKTGFDSRNESLANATILINGDFLSDKYSARRCADGFEFFYTLMENFYSDIYEWAKQPVSAGGLGVDCPITGGTNFSSDDRSDLFLNAHYDYIARHTYQSHPTTGTEYQVGTAVSNGNSTLKDVGGNTFANASFRKLMGLPYIVTESLIAEPNIHSAEFNLIASAIYSYQGWSLTAFTYMNKALDNRTNQITNSFIIMDHPGRFSTITSASLLYHRAEITKAEIGYYRVITVDDAMDYKNQILGLPEGTYVVGKTGVYFADKNGNVLFQSGDFDILDVASDVDILEKILHLQLISEGGEMIWNENKQTFTVNTKSTQGAVGYIGGHNILLNDVDIKIDTPYAQVTVSALGAGANGVNPEIASADKLLITAIGQSRNTGAEISSDGTTITSLGTAPILVQPILGKVTLKTYDDFEVYILNSSGV
;
A
#
# COMPACT_ATOMS: atom_id res chain seq x y z
N LEU A 1 23.35 0.89 -13.02
CA LEU A 1 21.96 0.57 -12.70
C LEU A 1 21.01 1.29 -13.67
N GLN A 2 21.03 2.63 -13.75
CA GLN A 2 20.18 3.42 -14.69
C GLN A 2 20.21 2.87 -16.12
N GLN A 3 21.40 2.68 -16.70
CA GLN A 3 21.53 2.14 -18.04
C GLN A 3 20.96 0.73 -18.19
N SER A 4 21.12 -0.12 -17.18
CA SER A 4 20.54 -1.48 -17.20
C SER A 4 19.02 -1.45 -17.16
N THR A 5 18.45 -0.56 -16.35
CA THR A 5 16.99 -0.35 -16.29
C THR A 5 16.45 0.21 -17.60
N LYS A 6 17.08 1.22 -18.19
CA LYS A 6 16.72 1.74 -19.51
C LYS A 6 16.77 0.66 -20.59
N THR A 7 17.82 -0.18 -20.56
CA THR A 7 17.95 -1.30 -21.50
C THR A 7 16.84 -2.33 -21.35
N LEU A 8 16.44 -2.64 -20.11
CA LEU A 8 15.33 -3.56 -19.83
C LEU A 8 13.99 -2.97 -20.32
N LEU A 9 13.70 -1.73 -19.96
CA LEU A 9 12.48 -1.04 -20.40
C LEU A 9 12.43 -0.92 -21.94
N GLN A 10 13.56 -0.63 -22.59
CA GLN A 10 13.64 -0.60 -24.06
C GLN A 10 13.29 -1.95 -24.67
N LYS A 11 13.76 -3.06 -24.09
CA LYS A 11 13.45 -4.41 -24.58
C LYS A 11 11.98 -4.80 -24.36
N VAL A 12 11.40 -4.43 -23.22
CA VAL A 12 10.04 -4.82 -22.88
C VAL A 12 9.01 -3.94 -23.60
N MET A 13 9.26 -2.65 -23.65
CA MET A 13 8.28 -1.65 -24.09
C MET A 13 8.58 -1.04 -25.45
N GLY A 14 9.85 -1.07 -25.89
CA GLY A 14 10.30 -0.45 -27.13
C GLY A 14 10.24 -1.36 -28.36
N GLU A 15 10.07 -2.67 -28.19
CA GLU A 15 9.94 -3.61 -29.32
C GLU A 15 8.53 -3.56 -29.92
N ILE A 16 8.46 -3.74 -31.26
CA ILE A 16 7.18 -3.77 -31.96
C ILE A 16 6.50 -5.11 -31.74
N ASN A 17 5.29 -5.07 -31.22
CA ASN A 17 4.44 -6.24 -31.12
C ASN A 17 4.03 -6.72 -32.52
N PRO A 18 4.41 -7.95 -32.92
CA PRO A 18 4.16 -8.45 -34.28
C PRO A 18 2.68 -8.62 -34.63
N TYR A 19 1.80 -8.65 -33.64
CA TYR A 19 0.37 -8.83 -33.84
C TYR A 19 -0.37 -7.48 -34.01
N THR A 20 0.06 -6.45 -33.29
CA THR A 20 -0.59 -5.12 -33.30
C THR A 20 0.14 -4.13 -34.20
N GLY A 21 1.42 -4.37 -34.53
CA GLY A 21 2.28 -3.45 -35.25
C GLY A 21 2.71 -2.21 -34.47
N THR A 22 2.41 -2.16 -33.15
CA THR A 22 2.72 -1.05 -32.24
C THR A 22 3.70 -1.49 -31.15
N ARG A 23 4.46 -0.56 -30.60
CA ARG A 23 5.27 -0.80 -29.40
C ARG A 23 4.39 -0.74 -28.17
N LEU A 24 4.72 -1.51 -27.11
CA LEU A 24 3.95 -1.46 -25.88
C LEU A 24 3.93 -0.03 -25.28
N ALA A 25 5.04 0.71 -25.39
CA ALA A 25 5.13 2.10 -24.93
C ALA A 25 4.09 3.06 -25.56
N GLU A 26 3.60 2.72 -26.76
CA GLU A 26 2.62 3.51 -27.54
C GLU A 26 1.22 2.85 -27.53
N ASP A 27 1.09 1.66 -26.95
CA ASP A 27 -0.15 0.92 -26.95
C ASP A 27 -1.11 1.51 -25.90
N ARG A 28 -2.32 1.85 -26.32
CA ARG A 28 -3.37 2.40 -25.44
C ARG A 28 -3.86 1.41 -24.37
N VAL A 29 -3.48 0.13 -24.48
CA VAL A 29 -3.72 -0.88 -23.44
C VAL A 29 -2.83 -0.64 -22.22
N LEU A 30 -1.66 -0.01 -22.40
CA LEU A 30 -0.77 0.34 -21.31
C LEU A 30 -1.36 1.49 -20.49
N ALA A 31 -1.88 1.17 -19.32
CA ALA A 31 -2.57 2.14 -18.45
C ALA A 31 -1.60 2.98 -17.60
N ILE A 32 -0.59 2.31 -17.00
CA ILE A 32 0.39 2.91 -16.08
C ILE A 32 1.72 2.17 -16.16
N VAL A 33 2.80 2.82 -15.74
CA VAL A 33 4.13 2.21 -15.56
C VAL A 33 4.66 2.51 -14.17
N GLU A 34 5.08 1.47 -13.46
CA GLU A 34 5.88 1.55 -12.25
C GLU A 34 7.31 1.13 -12.59
N VAL A 35 8.30 2.00 -12.33
CA VAL A 35 9.69 1.80 -12.80
C VAL A 35 10.36 0.65 -12.06
N THR A 36 10.18 0.56 -10.75
CA THR A 36 10.75 -0.51 -9.92
C THR A 36 9.79 -0.92 -8.82
N ASN A 37 9.79 -2.21 -8.48
CA ASN A 37 9.06 -2.74 -7.34
C ASN A 37 9.90 -2.62 -6.07
N GLU A 38 9.36 -1.95 -5.03
CA GLU A 38 9.90 -1.90 -3.66
C GLU A 38 11.40 -1.59 -3.56
N SER A 39 11.91 -0.75 -4.45
CA SER A 39 13.33 -0.39 -4.53
C SER A 39 13.56 1.00 -3.96
N ASN A 40 13.82 1.07 -2.66
CA ASN A 40 14.10 2.30 -1.97
C ASN A 40 15.40 2.18 -1.15
N LEU A 41 16.38 3.07 -1.39
CA LEU A 41 17.64 3.08 -0.64
C LEU A 41 17.45 3.52 0.82
N MET A 42 16.38 4.24 1.12
CA MET A 42 16.09 4.71 2.47
C MET A 42 15.64 3.57 3.39
N THR A 43 15.07 2.48 2.84
CA THR A 43 14.69 1.29 3.61
C THR A 43 15.89 0.52 4.16
N LEU A 44 17.02 0.62 3.49
CA LEU A 44 18.26 -0.04 3.91
C LEU A 44 18.84 0.56 5.20
N TYR A 45 18.32 1.60 5.65
CA TYR A 45 18.72 2.40 6.76
C TYR A 45 18.40 1.80 8.15
N ASP A 46 17.42 0.91 8.21
CA ASP A 46 17.00 0.27 9.46
C ASP A 46 17.83 -1.00 9.79
N ASP A 47 18.70 -1.43 8.88
CA ASP A 47 19.57 -2.60 9.06
C ASP A 47 21.03 -2.23 8.86
N SER A 48 21.72 -1.91 9.97
CA SER A 48 23.17 -1.59 9.96
C SER A 48 24.06 -2.66 9.33
N ALA A 49 23.58 -3.90 9.22
CA ALA A 49 24.26 -5.01 8.54
C ALA A 49 24.06 -4.98 7.02
N ALA A 50 22.96 -4.44 6.53
CA ALA A 50 22.64 -4.39 5.09
C ALA A 50 23.47 -3.35 4.33
N TYR A 51 23.98 -2.32 5.00
CA TYR A 51 24.81 -1.26 4.41
C TYR A 51 26.26 -1.65 4.14
N GLN A 52 26.63 -2.84 4.44
CA GLN A 52 27.91 -3.33 3.96
C GLN A 52 27.77 -3.64 2.47
N PHE A 53 28.14 -2.65 1.63
CA PHE A 53 28.33 -2.93 0.22
C PHE A 53 29.13 -4.22 0.07
N LYS A 54 28.46 -5.29 -0.35
CA LYS A 54 29.09 -6.62 -0.51
C LYS A 54 30.24 -6.62 -1.52
N SER A 55 30.33 -5.56 -2.32
CA SER A 55 31.39 -5.36 -3.32
C SER A 55 32.20 -4.11 -3.02
N GLU A 56 33.49 -4.24 -2.84
CA GLU A 56 34.41 -3.11 -2.64
C GLU A 56 34.33 -2.10 -3.80
N LYS A 57 34.11 -2.58 -5.02
CA LYS A 57 33.91 -1.73 -6.19
C LYS A 57 32.72 -0.79 -6.02
N TYR A 58 31.59 -1.29 -5.58
CA TYR A 58 30.39 -0.46 -5.38
C TYR A 58 30.55 0.49 -4.20
N LYS A 59 31.22 0.06 -3.14
CA LYS A 59 31.55 0.90 -2.00
C LYS A 59 32.40 2.11 -2.41
N LEU A 60 33.47 1.88 -3.17
CA LEU A 60 34.32 2.97 -3.68
C LEU A 60 33.55 3.93 -4.60
N MET A 61 32.69 3.40 -5.45
CA MET A 61 31.85 4.23 -6.32
C MET A 61 30.88 5.10 -5.49
N ALA A 62 30.26 4.53 -4.46
CA ALA A 62 29.34 5.26 -3.59
C ALA A 62 30.09 6.32 -2.75
N GLN A 63 31.26 5.99 -2.21
CA GLN A 63 32.10 6.95 -1.49
C GLN A 63 32.54 8.13 -2.37
N LYS A 64 32.86 7.87 -3.63
CA LYS A 64 33.16 8.94 -4.59
C LYS A 64 31.95 9.87 -4.79
N LYS A 65 30.78 9.29 -5.02
CA LYS A 65 29.54 10.08 -5.17
C LYS A 65 29.18 10.85 -3.89
N TYR A 66 29.45 10.27 -2.73
CA TYR A 66 29.22 10.96 -1.45
C TYR A 66 30.17 12.14 -1.27
N ALA A 67 31.44 11.99 -1.63
CA ALA A 67 32.39 13.09 -1.62
C ALA A 67 31.98 14.21 -2.60
N GLU A 68 31.50 13.87 -3.80
CA GLU A 68 30.94 14.82 -4.77
C GLU A 68 29.72 15.55 -4.20
N PHE A 69 28.78 14.83 -3.59
CA PHE A 69 27.61 15.39 -2.92
C PHE A 69 27.98 16.37 -1.80
N LEU A 70 28.87 15.96 -0.90
CA LEU A 70 29.34 16.81 0.20
C LEU A 70 30.08 18.05 -0.34
N THR A 71 30.87 17.89 -1.38
CA THR A 71 31.54 19.03 -2.03
C THR A 71 30.52 20.02 -2.55
N LYS A 72 29.50 19.57 -3.30
CA LYS A 72 28.45 20.44 -3.82
C LYS A 72 27.67 21.12 -2.70
N LYS A 73 27.37 20.41 -1.62
CA LYS A 73 26.61 20.95 -0.48
C LYS A 73 27.35 21.99 0.32
N TYR A 74 28.63 21.77 0.61
CA TYR A 74 29.45 22.66 1.45
C TYR A 74 30.27 23.67 0.67
N ASN A 75 30.30 23.57 -0.64
CA ASN A 75 30.95 24.51 -1.57
C ASN A 75 30.13 24.70 -2.85
N PRO A 76 28.86 25.17 -2.72
CA PRO A 76 27.92 25.24 -3.86
C PRO A 76 28.40 26.13 -5.00
N ASN A 77 29.18 27.16 -4.70
CA ASN A 77 29.70 28.11 -5.69
C ASN A 77 31.12 27.77 -6.20
N GLY A 78 31.71 26.66 -5.72
CA GLY A 78 33.08 26.29 -6.09
C GLY A 78 34.19 27.23 -5.61
N ALA A 79 33.89 28.12 -4.67
CA ALA A 79 34.82 29.15 -4.22
C ALA A 79 35.89 28.64 -3.24
N LEU A 80 35.63 27.53 -2.58
CA LEU A 80 36.53 26.93 -1.59
C LEU A 80 37.44 25.91 -2.24
N THR A 81 38.65 25.80 -1.75
CA THR A 81 39.54 24.67 -2.05
C THR A 81 38.99 23.38 -1.41
N VAL A 82 39.47 22.21 -1.85
CA VAL A 82 39.08 20.91 -1.27
C VAL A 82 39.32 20.89 0.24
N LYS A 83 40.44 21.45 0.71
CA LYS A 83 40.78 21.51 2.13
C LYS A 83 39.84 22.42 2.91
N GLU A 84 39.47 23.57 2.36
CA GLU A 84 38.52 24.48 3.00
C GLU A 84 37.12 23.85 3.06
N THR A 85 36.68 23.17 2.00
CA THR A 85 35.44 22.41 1.97
C THR A 85 35.44 21.30 3.04
N GLU A 86 36.53 20.53 3.14
CA GLU A 86 36.67 19.50 4.18
C GLU A 86 36.62 20.11 5.59
N ASN A 87 37.23 21.28 5.81
CA ASN A 87 37.13 22.00 7.08
C ASN A 87 35.70 22.47 7.39
N ALA A 88 34.94 22.90 6.38
CA ALA A 88 33.52 23.27 6.53
C ALA A 88 32.69 22.05 6.96
N ILE A 89 32.91 20.86 6.35
CA ILE A 89 32.27 19.61 6.73
C ILE A 89 32.63 19.24 8.19
N LYS A 90 33.91 19.30 8.55
CA LYS A 90 34.38 19.03 9.92
C LYS A 90 33.71 19.95 10.95
N ALA A 91 33.59 21.22 10.65
CA ALA A 91 32.93 22.19 11.52
C ALA A 91 31.44 21.89 11.67
N ALA A 92 30.76 21.57 10.57
CA ALA A 92 29.34 21.24 10.57
C ALA A 92 29.00 19.93 11.30
N TRP A 93 29.89 18.93 11.21
CA TRP A 93 29.68 17.63 11.85
C TRP A 93 30.21 17.55 13.29
N LYS A 94 30.73 18.65 13.81
CA LYS A 94 31.22 18.71 15.19
C LYS A 94 30.06 18.71 16.18
N GLU A 95 30.00 17.68 17.02
CA GLU A 95 29.02 17.54 18.11
C GLU A 95 29.71 16.83 19.28
N ASP A 96 29.56 17.34 20.50
CA ASP A 96 30.23 16.78 21.68
C ASP A 96 29.72 15.35 22.00
N GLY A 97 30.66 14.43 22.20
CA GLY A 97 30.37 13.03 22.48
C GLY A 97 29.96 12.18 21.27
N LYS A 98 29.91 12.76 20.08
CA LYS A 98 29.51 12.09 18.84
C LYS A 98 30.67 11.97 17.85
N THR A 99 30.61 10.98 16.97
CA THR A 99 31.54 10.85 15.85
C THR A 99 31.14 11.81 14.73
N GLY A 100 31.91 12.87 14.56
CA GLY A 100 31.84 13.75 13.41
C GLY A 100 32.69 13.24 12.25
N PHE A 101 33.62 14.07 11.74
CA PHE A 101 34.58 13.71 10.69
C PHE A 101 35.82 13.06 11.31
N ASP A 102 36.14 11.82 10.93
CA ASP A 102 37.37 11.13 11.41
C ASP A 102 38.56 11.49 10.54
N SER A 103 39.30 12.53 10.92
CA SER A 103 40.46 13.03 10.18
C SER A 103 41.63 12.03 10.06
N ARG A 104 41.61 10.90 10.75
CA ARG A 104 42.63 9.84 10.62
C ARG A 104 42.33 8.89 9.48
N ASN A 105 41.05 8.64 9.22
CA ASN A 105 40.60 7.63 8.26
C ASN A 105 39.81 8.19 7.09
N GLU A 106 39.31 9.41 7.22
CA GLU A 106 38.46 10.06 6.22
C GLU A 106 39.13 11.25 5.54
N SER A 107 38.93 11.38 4.23
CA SER A 107 39.46 12.47 3.41
C SER A 107 38.48 12.76 2.26
N LEU A 108 38.12 14.02 2.10
CA LEU A 108 37.32 14.49 0.97
C LEU A 108 38.12 14.33 -0.35
N ALA A 109 39.40 14.70 -0.34
CA ALA A 109 40.27 14.60 -1.51
C ALA A 109 40.42 13.17 -2.06
N ASN A 110 40.49 12.20 -1.14
CA ASN A 110 40.65 10.79 -1.49
C ASN A 110 39.33 10.02 -1.59
N ALA A 111 38.18 10.69 -1.38
CA ALA A 111 36.85 10.10 -1.36
C ALA A 111 36.75 8.89 -0.42
N THR A 112 37.33 8.97 0.79
CA THR A 112 37.32 7.90 1.79
C THR A 112 36.33 8.16 2.94
N ILE A 113 35.49 9.19 2.81
CA ILE A 113 34.47 9.50 3.82
C ILE A 113 33.51 8.34 3.94
N LEU A 114 33.34 7.84 5.17
CA LEU A 114 32.42 6.74 5.45
C LEU A 114 30.97 7.21 5.26
N ILE A 115 30.26 6.52 4.39
CA ILE A 115 28.82 6.69 4.24
C ILE A 115 28.17 6.06 5.47
N ASN A 116 27.50 6.88 6.27
CA ASN A 116 26.74 6.41 7.40
C ASN A 116 25.38 5.95 6.93
N GLY A 117 25.08 4.67 7.03
CA GLY A 117 23.77 4.10 6.72
C GLY A 117 22.86 3.98 7.93
N ASP A 118 23.38 4.13 9.14
CA ASP A 118 22.60 4.13 10.37
C ASP A 118 22.34 5.58 10.81
N PHE A 119 21.31 6.18 10.25
CA PHE A 119 20.98 7.58 10.50
C PHE A 119 20.40 7.81 11.90
N LEU A 120 19.75 6.80 12.51
CA LEU A 120 19.20 6.89 13.87
C LEU A 120 20.25 6.54 14.95
N SER A 121 21.46 6.16 14.57
CA SER A 121 22.51 5.82 15.50
C SER A 121 22.96 7.02 16.34
N ASP A 122 22.95 6.83 17.63
CA ASP A 122 23.50 7.80 18.58
C ASP A 122 25.02 7.98 18.49
N LYS A 123 25.71 7.17 17.70
CA LYS A 123 27.15 7.19 17.52
C LYS A 123 27.60 8.43 16.74
N TYR A 124 26.86 8.86 15.74
CA TYR A 124 27.24 9.91 14.82
C TYR A 124 26.56 11.24 15.17
N SER A 125 27.17 12.36 14.75
CA SER A 125 26.55 13.67 14.92
C SER A 125 25.25 13.77 14.09
N ALA A 126 24.27 14.53 14.61
CA ALA A 126 22.99 14.70 13.95
C ALA A 126 23.14 15.24 12.51
N ARG A 127 24.08 16.18 12.31
CA ARG A 127 24.33 16.73 10.98
C ARG A 127 24.93 15.71 10.02
N ARG A 128 25.82 14.84 10.49
CA ARG A 128 26.37 13.75 9.68
C ARG A 128 25.28 12.77 9.24
N CYS A 129 24.38 12.43 10.16
CA CYS A 129 23.24 11.57 9.85
C CYS A 129 22.31 12.21 8.80
N ALA A 130 21.98 13.49 8.97
CA ALA A 130 21.16 14.22 8.00
C ALA A 130 21.82 14.30 6.61
N ASP A 131 23.12 14.51 6.53
CA ASP A 131 23.84 14.54 5.25
C ASP A 131 23.89 13.18 4.57
N GLY A 132 23.98 12.09 5.33
CA GLY A 132 23.87 10.73 4.83
C GLY A 132 22.49 10.43 4.27
N PHE A 133 21.45 10.80 4.99
CA PHE A 133 20.06 10.64 4.58
C PHE A 133 19.77 11.40 3.27
N GLU A 134 20.12 12.68 3.22
CA GLU A 134 19.94 13.54 2.03
C GLU A 134 20.73 13.01 0.82
N PHE A 135 21.91 12.42 1.05
CA PHE A 135 22.69 11.78 -0.02
C PHE A 135 21.93 10.60 -0.65
N PHE A 136 21.37 9.72 0.16
CA PHE A 136 20.60 8.58 -0.35
C PHE A 136 19.32 9.04 -1.07
N TYR A 137 18.63 10.02 -0.51
CA TYR A 137 17.49 10.66 -1.18
C TYR A 137 17.90 11.19 -2.56
N THR A 138 19.00 11.96 -2.63
CA THR A 138 19.51 12.53 -3.89
C THR A 138 19.90 11.44 -4.91
N LEU A 139 20.43 10.29 -4.45
CA LEU A 139 20.73 9.17 -5.36
C LEU A 139 19.47 8.58 -5.98
N MET A 140 18.41 8.45 -5.19
CA MET A 140 17.13 7.93 -5.69
C MET A 140 16.44 8.93 -6.61
N GLU A 141 16.41 10.20 -6.22
CA GLU A 141 15.87 11.28 -7.05
C GLU A 141 16.54 11.31 -8.43
N ASN A 142 17.87 11.28 -8.48
CA ASN A 142 18.62 11.22 -9.73
C ASN A 142 18.38 9.94 -10.54
N PHE A 143 18.11 8.82 -9.85
CA PHE A 143 17.83 7.56 -10.53
C PHE A 143 16.46 7.58 -11.20
N TYR A 144 15.42 7.96 -10.46
CA TYR A 144 14.05 7.93 -10.96
C TYR A 144 13.77 9.06 -11.95
N SER A 145 14.28 10.27 -11.73
CA SER A 145 14.10 11.40 -12.66
C SER A 145 14.74 11.11 -14.01
N ASP A 146 15.98 10.56 -14.03
CA ASP A 146 16.66 10.20 -15.29
C ASP A 146 15.89 9.13 -16.09
N ILE A 147 15.27 8.17 -15.41
CA ILE A 147 14.44 7.14 -16.07
C ILE A 147 13.11 7.72 -16.53
N TYR A 148 12.46 8.51 -15.69
CA TYR A 148 11.17 9.15 -16.00
C TYR A 148 11.29 10.07 -17.21
N GLU A 149 12.25 11.00 -17.17
CA GLU A 149 12.50 11.93 -18.28
C GLU A 149 12.81 11.20 -19.59
N TRP A 150 13.68 10.17 -19.53
CA TRP A 150 13.99 9.37 -20.71
C TRP A 150 12.77 8.57 -21.20
N ALA A 151 11.97 7.99 -20.32
CA ALA A 151 10.79 7.23 -20.70
C ALA A 151 9.72 8.12 -21.36
N LYS A 152 9.52 9.33 -20.86
CA LYS A 152 8.59 10.32 -21.43
C LYS A 152 9.11 10.97 -22.72
N GLN A 153 10.42 11.05 -22.89
CA GLN A 153 11.01 11.69 -24.06
C GLN A 153 10.62 10.95 -25.36
N PRO A 154 10.27 11.70 -26.44
CA PRO A 154 9.94 11.08 -27.73
C PRO A 154 11.08 10.20 -28.28
N VAL A 155 10.71 9.18 -29.02
CA VAL A 155 11.70 8.27 -29.69
C VAL A 155 12.63 9.02 -30.63
N SER A 156 12.12 10.01 -31.36
CA SER A 156 12.92 10.87 -32.24
C SER A 156 14.02 11.64 -31.50
N ALA A 157 13.89 11.81 -30.20
CA ALA A 157 14.87 12.44 -29.31
C ALA A 157 15.71 11.43 -28.52
N GLY A 158 15.58 10.12 -28.81
CA GLY A 158 16.31 9.05 -28.12
C GLY A 158 15.64 8.51 -26.84
N GLY A 159 14.42 8.91 -26.57
CA GLY A 159 13.61 8.41 -25.45
C GLY A 159 12.82 7.15 -25.78
N LEU A 160 11.97 6.72 -24.85
CA LEU A 160 11.09 5.55 -25.01
C LEU A 160 9.70 5.93 -25.58
N GLY A 161 9.24 7.17 -25.35
CA GLY A 161 7.97 7.70 -25.85
C GLY A 161 6.74 7.14 -25.13
N VAL A 162 6.83 6.94 -23.81
CA VAL A 162 5.69 6.46 -22.99
C VAL A 162 4.68 7.57 -22.77
N ASP A 163 3.45 7.35 -23.21
CA ASP A 163 2.37 8.34 -23.11
C ASP A 163 1.54 8.19 -21.82
N CYS A 164 1.47 6.99 -21.25
CA CYS A 164 0.72 6.75 -20.00
C CYS A 164 1.44 7.28 -18.75
N PRO A 165 0.74 7.43 -17.61
CA PRO A 165 1.33 7.82 -16.33
C PRO A 165 2.45 6.88 -15.86
N ILE A 166 3.51 7.48 -15.29
CA ILE A 166 4.67 6.77 -14.74
C ILE A 166 4.89 7.19 -13.29
N THR A 167 5.18 6.23 -12.41
CA THR A 167 5.71 6.48 -11.06
C THR A 167 7.10 5.89 -10.90
N GLY A 168 7.85 6.35 -9.90
CA GLY A 168 9.21 5.86 -9.62
C GLY A 168 9.22 4.44 -9.08
N GLY A 169 9.21 4.30 -7.79
CA GLY A 169 9.12 3.02 -7.09
C GLY A 169 8.11 3.09 -5.96
N THR A 170 7.57 1.95 -5.60
CA THR A 170 6.77 1.81 -4.40
C THR A 170 7.65 1.55 -3.19
N ASN A 171 7.27 2.12 -2.06
CA ASN A 171 7.87 1.81 -0.78
C ASN A 171 6.86 1.14 0.17
N PHE A 172 7.36 0.27 1.03
CA PHE A 172 6.57 -0.41 2.06
C PHE A 172 7.08 -0.14 3.48
N SER A 173 8.07 0.72 3.65
CA SER A 173 8.79 0.92 4.93
C SER A 173 8.47 2.24 5.64
N SER A 174 9.20 2.50 6.71
CA SER A 174 8.98 3.56 7.69
C SER A 174 9.43 4.98 7.28
N ASP A 175 10.00 5.16 6.10
CA ASP A 175 10.46 6.46 5.56
C ASP A 175 9.42 7.14 4.68
N ASP A 176 8.19 7.17 5.15
CA ASP A 176 7.01 7.59 4.39
C ASP A 176 7.09 9.00 3.82
N ARG A 177 7.62 9.95 4.59
CA ARG A 177 7.61 11.38 4.20
C ARG A 177 8.56 11.65 3.04
N SER A 178 9.80 11.19 3.13
CA SER A 178 10.80 11.40 2.09
C SER A 178 10.48 10.60 0.82
N ASP A 179 9.97 9.38 0.95
CA ASP A 179 9.55 8.58 -0.19
C ASP A 179 8.32 9.16 -0.88
N LEU A 180 7.33 9.63 -0.10
CA LEU A 180 6.15 10.29 -0.65
C LEU A 180 6.54 11.59 -1.36
N PHE A 181 7.47 12.38 -0.79
CA PHE A 181 8.00 13.59 -1.39
C PHE A 181 8.76 13.29 -2.69
N LEU A 182 9.57 12.22 -2.73
CA LEU A 182 10.25 11.76 -3.94
C LEU A 182 9.26 11.42 -5.05
N ASN A 183 8.24 10.63 -4.74
CA ASN A 183 7.25 10.19 -5.72
C ASN A 183 6.27 11.30 -6.13
N ALA A 184 6.17 12.40 -5.38
CA ALA A 184 5.38 13.58 -5.73
C ALA A 184 5.82 14.27 -7.04
N HIS A 185 7.03 13.99 -7.51
CA HIS A 185 7.56 14.52 -8.77
C HIS A 185 7.15 13.73 -10.02
N TYR A 186 6.35 12.66 -9.85
CA TYR A 186 5.90 11.79 -10.94
C TYR A 186 4.39 11.86 -11.12
N ASP A 187 3.83 11.06 -12.03
CA ASP A 187 2.44 11.23 -12.45
C ASP A 187 1.41 10.70 -11.45
N TYR A 188 1.79 9.74 -10.60
CA TYR A 188 0.89 9.14 -9.60
C TYR A 188 1.66 8.52 -8.43
N ILE A 189 0.95 8.25 -7.35
CA ILE A 189 1.49 7.57 -6.17
C ILE A 189 1.02 6.12 -6.15
N ALA A 190 1.94 5.18 -6.08
CA ALA A 190 1.68 3.76 -5.83
C ALA A 190 2.14 3.36 -4.42
N ARG A 191 1.39 2.47 -3.76
CA ARG A 191 1.75 1.97 -2.42
C ARG A 191 1.41 0.50 -2.26
N HIS A 192 2.24 -0.18 -1.45
CA HIS A 192 2.02 -1.52 -0.96
C HIS A 192 1.66 -1.47 0.52
N THR A 193 0.64 -2.21 0.91
CA THR A 193 0.23 -2.34 2.31
C THR A 193 -0.28 -3.74 2.58
N TYR A 194 0.26 -4.41 3.60
CA TYR A 194 -0.14 -5.75 4.00
C TYR A 194 -0.57 -5.77 5.45
N GLN A 195 -1.63 -6.53 5.74
CA GLN A 195 -1.93 -6.87 7.12
C GLN A 195 -0.98 -7.99 7.53
N SER A 196 0.05 -7.63 8.30
CA SER A 196 1.04 -8.58 8.82
C SER A 196 1.85 -9.31 7.73
N HIS A 197 2.96 -8.72 7.30
CA HIS A 197 3.84 -9.34 6.32
C HIS A 197 4.52 -10.60 6.90
N PRO A 198 4.54 -11.74 6.18
CA PRO A 198 5.17 -12.96 6.66
C PRO A 198 6.69 -12.88 6.66
N THR A 199 7.33 -13.48 7.67
CA THR A 199 8.80 -13.44 7.87
C THR A 199 9.60 -14.14 6.77
N THR A 200 8.98 -15.07 6.06
CA THR A 200 9.60 -15.85 4.97
C THR A 200 9.22 -15.34 3.58
N GLY A 201 8.60 -14.16 3.48
CA GLY A 201 8.11 -13.63 2.21
C GLY A 201 7.04 -14.54 1.60
N THR A 202 7.21 -14.96 0.35
CA THR A 202 6.24 -15.81 -0.35
C THR A 202 6.26 -17.27 0.10
N GLU A 203 7.33 -17.72 0.76
CA GLU A 203 7.46 -19.12 1.18
C GLU A 203 6.47 -19.44 2.31
N TYR A 204 5.71 -20.53 2.11
CA TYR A 204 4.77 -21.07 3.09
C TYR A 204 5.36 -22.33 3.69
N GLN A 205 6.00 -22.20 4.85
CA GLN A 205 6.73 -23.28 5.52
C GLN A 205 6.51 -23.26 7.03
N VAL A 206 6.85 -24.36 7.70
CA VAL A 206 6.83 -24.38 9.17
C VAL A 206 7.78 -23.32 9.71
N GLY A 207 7.31 -22.52 10.66
CA GLY A 207 8.03 -21.36 11.18
C GLY A 207 7.74 -20.03 10.44
N THR A 208 7.03 -20.04 9.29
CA THR A 208 6.51 -18.78 8.73
C THR A 208 5.63 -18.08 9.77
N ALA A 209 5.96 -16.85 10.07
CA ALA A 209 5.27 -16.06 11.08
C ALA A 209 4.87 -14.69 10.55
N VAL A 210 3.81 -14.13 11.10
CA VAL A 210 3.37 -12.76 10.90
C VAL A 210 3.46 -11.98 12.22
N SER A 211 3.63 -10.68 12.15
CA SER A 211 3.75 -9.82 13.33
C SER A 211 2.44 -9.73 14.14
N ASN A 212 1.29 -9.99 13.49
CA ASN A 212 -0.03 -9.90 14.10
C ASN A 212 -1.01 -10.89 13.45
N GLY A 213 -1.52 -11.85 14.23
CA GLY A 213 -2.53 -12.82 13.80
C GLY A 213 -3.99 -12.36 14.00
N ASN A 214 -4.21 -11.13 14.47
CA ASN A 214 -5.57 -10.63 14.71
C ASN A 214 -6.31 -10.27 13.41
N SER A 215 -7.64 -10.17 13.52
CA SER A 215 -8.49 -9.53 12.52
C SER A 215 -8.10 -8.05 12.36
N THR A 216 -8.19 -7.51 11.14
CA THR A 216 -8.03 -6.07 10.89
C THR A 216 -9.06 -5.24 11.64
N LEU A 217 -10.20 -5.85 11.97
CA LEU A 217 -11.31 -5.20 12.66
C LEU A 217 -11.06 -4.97 14.14
N LYS A 218 -10.00 -5.56 14.70
CA LYS A 218 -9.63 -5.41 16.12
C LYS A 218 -8.90 -4.11 16.41
N ASP A 219 -8.25 -3.53 15.41
CA ASP A 219 -7.41 -2.33 15.56
C ASP A 219 -7.57 -1.45 14.32
N VAL A 220 -8.40 -0.42 14.44
CA VAL A 220 -8.69 0.49 13.34
C VAL A 220 -7.49 1.39 12.99
N GLY A 221 -6.56 1.59 13.92
CA GLY A 221 -5.38 2.43 13.74
C GLY A 221 -4.16 1.70 13.20
N GLY A 222 -3.99 0.43 13.56
CA GLY A 222 -2.79 -0.36 13.27
C GLY A 222 -2.93 -1.35 12.11
N ASN A 223 -3.89 -1.18 11.22
CA ASN A 223 -4.15 -2.11 10.13
C ASN A 223 -3.66 -1.62 8.75
N THR A 224 -3.77 -2.47 7.74
CA THR A 224 -3.35 -2.19 6.36
C THR A 224 -4.07 -0.99 5.75
N PHE A 225 -5.34 -0.75 6.08
CA PHE A 225 -6.13 0.37 5.55
C PHE A 225 -5.71 1.71 6.16
N ALA A 226 -5.42 1.72 7.46
CA ALA A 226 -4.83 2.86 8.14
C ALA A 226 -3.49 3.26 7.49
N ASN A 227 -2.59 2.28 7.28
CA ASN A 227 -1.32 2.50 6.63
C ASN A 227 -1.46 3.08 5.22
N ALA A 228 -2.40 2.57 4.41
CA ALA A 228 -2.68 3.13 3.09
C ALA A 228 -3.19 4.58 3.16
N SER A 229 -4.02 4.89 4.16
CA SER A 229 -4.71 6.18 4.28
C SER A 229 -3.78 7.37 4.50
N PHE A 230 -2.64 7.14 5.17
CA PHE A 230 -1.68 8.19 5.48
C PHE A 230 -0.72 8.50 4.33
N ARG A 231 -0.71 7.69 3.30
CA ARG A 231 0.27 7.73 2.20
C ARG A 231 -0.30 8.28 0.90
N LYS A 232 -1.50 8.81 0.92
CA LYS A 232 -2.10 9.48 -0.23
C LYS A 232 -1.63 10.92 -0.31
N LEU A 233 -0.93 11.28 -1.38
CA LEU A 233 -0.66 12.68 -1.71
C LEU A 233 -1.88 13.28 -2.40
N MET A 234 -2.38 14.38 -1.87
CA MET A 234 -3.50 15.10 -2.46
C MET A 234 -3.05 15.81 -3.74
N GLY A 235 -3.93 15.81 -4.75
CA GLY A 235 -3.63 16.37 -6.07
C GLY A 235 -3.06 15.38 -7.08
N LEU A 236 -2.60 14.20 -6.65
CA LEU A 236 -2.16 13.11 -7.54
C LEU A 236 -3.08 11.90 -7.45
N PRO A 237 -3.21 11.13 -8.55
CA PRO A 237 -3.83 9.80 -8.49
C PRO A 237 -3.12 8.91 -7.47
N TYR A 238 -3.87 8.10 -6.75
CA TYR A 238 -3.36 7.19 -5.74
C TYR A 238 -3.82 5.76 -6.01
N ILE A 239 -2.89 4.84 -6.08
CA ILE A 239 -3.13 3.45 -6.42
C ILE A 239 -2.50 2.55 -5.35
N VAL A 240 -3.29 1.65 -4.77
CA VAL A 240 -2.77 0.58 -3.94
C VAL A 240 -2.49 -0.61 -4.86
N THR A 241 -1.22 -0.82 -5.17
CA THR A 241 -0.79 -1.82 -6.17
C THR A 241 -0.59 -3.21 -5.57
N GLU A 242 -0.31 -3.30 -4.27
CA GLU A 242 -0.25 -4.56 -3.54
C GLU A 242 -0.88 -4.42 -2.16
N SER A 243 -1.86 -5.27 -1.86
CA SER A 243 -2.48 -5.29 -0.54
C SER A 243 -3.26 -6.58 -0.31
N LEU A 244 -3.07 -7.20 0.84
CA LEU A 244 -3.91 -8.29 1.34
C LEU A 244 -3.61 -8.60 2.81
N ILE A 245 -4.39 -9.54 3.38
CA ILE A 245 -4.08 -10.18 4.66
C ILE A 245 -3.30 -11.45 4.34
N ALA A 246 -2.00 -11.47 4.68
CA ALA A 246 -1.12 -12.59 4.36
C ALA A 246 -1.31 -13.78 5.31
N GLU A 247 -1.13 -15.01 4.79
CA GLU A 247 -1.03 -16.19 5.62
C GLU A 247 0.22 -16.11 6.54
N PRO A 248 0.15 -16.64 7.77
CA PRO A 248 -0.89 -17.51 8.32
C PRO A 248 -2.07 -16.80 9.04
N ASN A 249 -2.29 -15.52 8.80
CA ASN A 249 -3.44 -14.86 9.40
C ASN A 249 -4.76 -15.44 8.85
N ILE A 250 -5.56 -16.04 9.73
CA ILE A 250 -6.77 -16.77 9.39
C ILE A 250 -7.97 -15.89 9.01
N HIS A 251 -7.83 -14.57 9.07
CA HIS A 251 -8.90 -13.60 8.81
C HIS A 251 -8.93 -13.10 7.36
N SER A 252 -8.31 -13.84 6.43
CA SER A 252 -8.17 -13.44 5.02
C SER A 252 -9.50 -13.14 4.31
N ALA A 253 -10.62 -13.69 4.76
CA ALA A 253 -11.92 -13.47 4.17
C ALA A 253 -12.42 -12.02 4.30
N GLU A 254 -11.96 -11.26 5.29
CA GLU A 254 -12.43 -9.89 5.52
C GLU A 254 -11.83 -8.86 4.53
N PHE A 255 -10.68 -9.17 3.93
CA PHE A 255 -9.91 -8.19 3.18
C PHE A 255 -10.70 -7.58 2.01
N ASN A 256 -11.24 -8.40 1.10
CA ASN A 256 -11.79 -7.90 -0.15
C ASN A 256 -13.02 -7.01 0.04
N LEU A 257 -13.91 -7.34 0.98
CA LEU A 257 -15.09 -6.51 1.27
C LEU A 257 -14.68 -5.17 1.88
N ILE A 258 -13.80 -5.17 2.87
CA ILE A 258 -13.34 -3.96 3.54
C ILE A 258 -12.54 -3.10 2.56
N ALA A 259 -11.61 -3.70 1.80
CA ALA A 259 -10.79 -2.98 0.82
C ALA A 259 -11.66 -2.30 -0.25
N SER A 260 -12.62 -3.03 -0.85
CA SER A 260 -13.48 -2.46 -1.89
C SER A 260 -14.32 -1.29 -1.36
N ALA A 261 -14.82 -1.39 -0.13
CA ALA A 261 -15.60 -0.34 0.50
C ALA A 261 -14.75 0.89 0.86
N ILE A 262 -13.64 0.70 1.57
CA ILE A 262 -12.75 1.79 2.00
C ILE A 262 -12.13 2.50 0.78
N TYR A 263 -11.64 1.75 -0.22
CA TYR A 263 -11.00 2.36 -1.39
C TYR A 263 -11.99 3.13 -2.25
N SER A 264 -13.23 2.64 -2.37
CA SER A 264 -14.32 3.40 -3.00
C SER A 264 -14.62 4.70 -2.24
N TYR A 265 -14.75 4.61 -0.92
CA TYR A 265 -15.01 5.75 -0.05
C TYR A 265 -13.90 6.80 -0.13
N GLN A 266 -12.65 6.36 -0.11
CA GLN A 266 -11.48 7.22 -0.20
C GLN A 266 -11.17 7.72 -1.62
N GLY A 267 -11.80 7.14 -2.65
CA GLY A 267 -11.53 7.42 -4.05
C GLY A 267 -10.12 6.96 -4.48
N TRP A 268 -9.63 5.85 -3.92
CA TRP A 268 -8.36 5.23 -4.32
C TRP A 268 -8.59 4.22 -5.44
N SER A 269 -7.59 4.07 -6.30
CA SER A 269 -7.55 2.98 -7.24
C SER A 269 -6.98 1.72 -6.59
N LEU A 270 -7.58 0.58 -6.91
CA LEU A 270 -7.13 -0.74 -6.46
C LEU A 270 -6.67 -1.54 -7.65
N THR A 271 -5.48 -2.09 -7.58
CA THR A 271 -5.07 -3.18 -8.45
C THR A 271 -5.35 -4.49 -7.72
N ALA A 272 -6.14 -5.36 -8.32
CA ALA A 272 -6.35 -6.70 -7.77
C ALA A 272 -5.02 -7.44 -7.84
N PHE A 273 -4.33 -7.50 -6.71
CA PHE A 273 -3.07 -8.20 -6.60
C PHE A 273 -3.33 -9.69 -6.51
N THR A 274 -3.09 -10.36 -7.60
CA THR A 274 -3.19 -11.82 -7.66
C THR A 274 -1.81 -12.43 -7.79
N TYR A 275 -1.31 -13.04 -6.72
CA TYR A 275 -0.20 -13.97 -6.86
C TYR A 275 -0.70 -15.23 -7.56
N MET A 276 -0.55 -15.24 -8.87
CA MET A 276 -0.80 -16.43 -9.67
C MET A 276 0.52 -17.17 -9.89
N ASN A 277 0.90 -17.99 -8.92
CA ASN A 277 2.07 -18.85 -9.07
C ASN A 277 1.89 -19.96 -10.10
N LYS A 278 0.63 -20.24 -10.49
CA LYS A 278 0.30 -21.38 -11.35
C LYS A 278 -0.83 -20.99 -12.28
N ALA A 279 -0.82 -21.55 -13.48
CA ALA A 279 -1.96 -21.51 -14.35
C ALA A 279 -3.20 -22.08 -13.63
N LEU A 280 -4.39 -21.57 -13.97
CA LEU A 280 -5.67 -22.00 -13.39
C LEU A 280 -5.84 -23.52 -13.38
N ASP A 281 -5.30 -24.22 -14.41
CA ASP A 281 -5.36 -25.66 -14.57
C ASP A 281 -4.48 -26.46 -13.61
N ASN A 282 -3.53 -25.79 -12.93
CA ASN A 282 -2.56 -26.40 -12.02
C ASN A 282 -2.83 -26.08 -10.54
N ARG A 283 -4.09 -25.78 -10.19
CA ARG A 283 -4.48 -25.59 -8.78
C ARG A 283 -4.23 -26.86 -7.98
N THR A 284 -3.59 -26.71 -6.83
CA THR A 284 -3.19 -27.84 -5.98
C THR A 284 -4.24 -28.21 -4.94
N ASN A 285 -5.31 -27.43 -4.82
CA ASN A 285 -6.26 -27.53 -3.71
C ASN A 285 -5.53 -27.51 -2.34
N GLN A 286 -4.47 -26.72 -2.26
CA GLN A 286 -3.63 -26.55 -1.09
C GLN A 286 -3.08 -25.13 -1.03
N ILE A 287 -3.09 -24.51 0.13
CA ILE A 287 -2.41 -23.22 0.38
C ILE A 287 -0.91 -23.52 0.43
N THR A 288 -0.16 -22.96 -0.50
CA THR A 288 1.29 -23.22 -0.67
C THR A 288 2.12 -21.95 -0.72
N ASN A 289 1.49 -20.77 -0.56
CA ASN A 289 2.14 -19.47 -0.60
C ASN A 289 1.38 -18.49 0.28
N SER A 290 2.08 -17.64 1.01
CA SER A 290 1.48 -16.69 1.96
C SER A 290 0.57 -15.65 1.31
N PHE A 291 0.80 -15.33 0.02
CA PHE A 291 0.06 -14.30 -0.71
C PHE A 291 -0.89 -14.85 -1.79
N ILE A 292 -0.99 -16.17 -1.95
CA ILE A 292 -1.80 -16.77 -3.02
C ILE A 292 -3.28 -16.44 -2.88
N ILE A 293 -3.92 -16.09 -3.99
CA ILE A 293 -5.37 -15.84 -4.06
C ILE A 293 -6.09 -17.03 -4.68
N MET A 294 -5.59 -17.59 -5.77
CA MET A 294 -6.29 -18.58 -6.59
C MET A 294 -6.56 -19.90 -5.84
N ASP A 295 -5.64 -20.35 -5.01
CA ASP A 295 -5.80 -21.55 -4.18
C ASP A 295 -6.27 -21.23 -2.76
N HIS A 296 -6.79 -20.02 -2.50
CA HIS A 296 -7.24 -19.61 -1.18
C HIS A 296 -8.74 -19.29 -1.17
N PRO A 297 -9.62 -20.18 -0.72
CA PRO A 297 -11.07 -19.99 -0.80
C PRO A 297 -11.55 -18.69 -0.15
N GLY A 298 -11.04 -18.34 1.04
CA GLY A 298 -11.41 -17.12 1.76
C GLY A 298 -11.10 -15.82 0.99
N ARG A 299 -10.08 -15.83 0.13
CA ARG A 299 -9.73 -14.69 -0.72
C ARG A 299 -10.47 -14.72 -2.04
N PHE A 300 -10.45 -15.87 -2.73
CA PHE A 300 -10.97 -15.99 -4.07
C PHE A 300 -12.51 -15.84 -4.14
N SER A 301 -13.23 -16.47 -3.23
CA SER A 301 -14.71 -16.47 -3.25
C SER A 301 -15.33 -15.10 -3.00
N THR A 302 -14.59 -14.19 -2.36
CA THR A 302 -15.07 -12.86 -1.99
C THR A 302 -14.80 -11.79 -3.06
N ILE A 303 -14.02 -12.10 -4.11
CA ILE A 303 -13.63 -11.15 -5.15
C ILE A 303 -14.84 -10.65 -5.93
N THR A 304 -15.79 -11.52 -6.28
CA THR A 304 -16.91 -11.14 -7.15
C THR A 304 -17.77 -10.04 -6.51
N SER A 305 -18.20 -10.24 -5.27
CA SER A 305 -19.02 -9.23 -4.55
C SER A 305 -18.24 -7.94 -4.30
N ALA A 306 -16.97 -8.04 -3.93
CA ALA A 306 -16.08 -6.90 -3.75
C ALA A 306 -15.86 -6.11 -5.06
N SER A 307 -15.65 -6.83 -6.16
CA SER A 307 -15.49 -6.24 -7.50
C SER A 307 -16.75 -5.50 -7.94
N LEU A 308 -17.94 -6.08 -7.75
CA LEU A 308 -19.21 -5.43 -8.03
C LEU A 308 -19.35 -4.12 -7.25
N LEU A 309 -19.13 -4.17 -5.94
CA LEU A 309 -19.22 -3.00 -5.06
C LEU A 309 -18.28 -1.87 -5.52
N TYR A 310 -17.02 -2.22 -5.83
CA TYR A 310 -16.01 -1.25 -6.22
C TYR A 310 -16.27 -0.65 -7.61
N HIS A 311 -16.43 -1.49 -8.64
CA HIS A 311 -16.60 -1.02 -10.03
C HIS A 311 -17.91 -0.29 -10.29
N ARG A 312 -18.94 -0.57 -9.51
CA ARG A 312 -20.21 0.13 -9.55
C ARG A 312 -20.21 1.43 -8.75
N ALA A 313 -19.11 1.73 -8.06
CA ALA A 313 -18.99 2.88 -7.17
C ALA A 313 -20.19 2.98 -6.19
N GLU A 314 -20.52 1.85 -5.55
CA GLU A 314 -21.70 1.74 -4.71
C GLU A 314 -21.59 2.50 -3.39
N ILE A 315 -20.36 2.74 -2.92
CA ILE A 315 -20.09 3.57 -1.73
C ILE A 315 -19.90 5.01 -2.17
N THR A 316 -20.63 5.92 -1.54
CA THR A 316 -20.48 7.36 -1.72
C THR A 316 -19.09 7.81 -1.28
N LYS A 317 -18.38 8.55 -2.13
CA LYS A 317 -17.04 9.05 -1.80
C LYS A 317 -17.12 10.05 -0.66
N ALA A 318 -16.14 10.00 0.25
CA ALA A 318 -16.01 10.98 1.32
C ALA A 318 -15.83 12.40 0.77
N GLU A 319 -16.59 13.34 1.32
CA GLU A 319 -16.52 14.78 1.01
C GLU A 319 -15.69 15.51 2.06
N ILE A 320 -15.88 15.20 3.35
CA ILE A 320 -15.13 15.80 4.45
C ILE A 320 -13.69 15.28 4.44
N GLY A 321 -12.73 16.20 4.36
CA GLY A 321 -11.32 15.86 4.29
C GLY A 321 -10.56 16.11 5.60
N TYR A 322 -9.69 15.16 5.93
CA TYR A 322 -8.75 15.24 7.05
C TYR A 322 -7.34 15.10 6.49
N TYR A 323 -6.58 16.18 6.50
CA TYR A 323 -5.31 16.25 5.80
C TYR A 323 -4.18 16.65 6.74
N ARG A 324 -2.98 16.15 6.47
CA ARG A 324 -1.76 16.60 7.12
C ARG A 324 -0.91 17.40 6.14
N VAL A 325 -0.47 18.56 6.57
CA VAL A 325 0.50 19.36 5.81
C VAL A 325 1.90 19.03 6.32
N ILE A 326 2.81 18.73 5.40
CA ILE A 326 4.22 18.39 5.66
C ILE A 326 5.08 19.38 4.90
N THR A 327 6.01 20.03 5.60
CA THR A 327 6.99 20.90 4.92
C THR A 327 8.07 20.04 4.24
N VAL A 328 8.79 20.63 3.27
CA VAL A 328 9.95 19.97 2.65
C VAL A 328 11.00 19.63 3.70
N ASP A 329 11.20 20.50 4.70
CA ASP A 329 12.14 20.26 5.80
C ASP A 329 11.70 19.06 6.65
N ASP A 330 10.39 18.91 6.92
CA ASP A 330 9.84 17.74 7.62
C ASP A 330 9.99 16.43 6.79
N ALA A 331 9.87 16.53 5.46
CA ALA A 331 10.10 15.38 4.57
C ALA A 331 11.55 14.91 4.60
N MET A 332 12.48 15.81 4.86
CA MET A 332 13.91 15.54 4.96
C MET A 332 14.39 15.33 6.40
N ASP A 333 13.50 15.37 7.39
CA ASP A 333 13.83 15.05 8.78
C ASP A 333 13.95 13.53 8.97
N TYR A 334 15.18 13.03 8.92
CA TYR A 334 15.47 11.60 9.05
C TYR A 334 15.01 10.96 10.37
N LYS A 335 14.71 11.75 11.39
CA LYS A 335 14.25 11.27 12.71
C LYS A 335 12.75 11.06 12.77
N ASN A 336 12.00 11.73 11.90
CA ASN A 336 10.55 11.76 11.98
C ASN A 336 9.93 11.49 10.61
N GLN A 337 10.06 10.26 10.15
CA GLN A 337 9.57 9.86 8.82
C GLN A 337 8.15 9.32 8.83
N ILE A 338 7.61 8.94 10.01
CA ILE A 338 6.29 8.31 10.09
C ILE A 338 5.18 9.33 9.81
N LEU A 339 4.28 8.96 8.92
CA LEU A 339 3.00 9.63 8.70
C LEU A 339 1.97 9.08 9.67
N GLY A 340 1.03 9.92 10.10
CA GLY A 340 -0.06 9.48 10.95
C GLY A 340 -1.18 10.52 11.02
N LEU A 341 -2.40 10.03 11.01
CA LEU A 341 -3.62 10.74 11.35
C LEU A 341 -4.25 10.03 12.55
N PRO A 342 -5.17 10.64 13.29
CA PRO A 342 -5.90 9.95 14.34
C PRO A 342 -6.54 8.66 13.83
N GLU A 343 -6.51 7.63 14.67
CA GLU A 343 -7.01 6.29 14.35
C GLU A 343 -8.45 6.33 13.85
N GLY A 344 -8.74 5.56 12.79
CA GLY A 344 -10.09 5.48 12.24
C GLY A 344 -10.53 6.65 11.34
N THR A 345 -9.73 7.69 11.19
CA THR A 345 -10.05 8.87 10.35
C THR A 345 -10.48 8.47 8.94
N TYR A 346 -9.84 7.46 8.35
CA TYR A 346 -10.13 6.97 7.00
C TYR A 346 -11.50 6.29 6.84
N VAL A 347 -12.17 5.96 7.94
CA VAL A 347 -13.54 5.42 7.92
C VAL A 347 -14.58 6.53 7.96
N VAL A 348 -14.29 7.66 8.63
CA VAL A 348 -15.24 8.76 8.86
C VAL A 348 -15.06 9.94 7.92
N GLY A 349 -13.99 9.98 7.12
CA GLY A 349 -13.75 11.02 6.14
C GLY A 349 -12.58 10.71 5.22
N LYS A 350 -12.35 11.57 4.22
CA LYS A 350 -11.28 11.47 3.24
C LYS A 350 -9.94 11.84 3.86
N THR A 351 -8.91 11.06 3.59
CA THR A 351 -7.58 11.28 4.18
C THR A 351 -6.52 11.58 3.13
N GLY A 352 -5.47 12.28 3.55
CA GLY A 352 -4.31 12.53 2.69
C GLY A 352 -3.28 13.48 3.28
N VAL A 353 -2.27 13.76 2.47
CA VAL A 353 -1.13 14.59 2.80
C VAL A 353 -0.97 15.68 1.75
N TYR A 354 -0.58 16.88 2.17
CA TYR A 354 -0.08 17.95 1.31
C TYR A 354 1.37 18.26 1.65
N PHE A 355 2.19 18.52 0.65
CA PHE A 355 3.49 19.15 0.87
C PHE A 355 3.41 20.65 0.72
N ALA A 356 4.15 21.38 1.56
CA ALA A 356 4.25 22.82 1.53
C ALA A 356 5.70 23.28 1.52
N ASP A 357 5.94 24.44 0.89
CA ASP A 357 7.21 25.14 1.02
C ASP A 357 7.34 25.80 2.42
N LYS A 358 8.49 26.40 2.68
CA LYS A 358 8.77 27.11 3.95
C LYS A 358 7.86 28.32 4.20
N ASN A 359 7.12 28.79 3.21
CA ASN A 359 6.17 29.91 3.33
C ASN A 359 4.74 29.41 3.49
N GLY A 360 4.52 28.08 3.52
CA GLY A 360 3.20 27.45 3.62
C GLY A 360 2.48 27.31 2.28
N ASN A 361 3.13 27.61 1.14
CA ASN A 361 2.52 27.38 -0.16
C ASN A 361 2.50 25.88 -0.47
N VAL A 362 1.33 25.38 -0.83
CA VAL A 362 1.17 23.97 -1.17
C VAL A 362 1.87 23.65 -2.49
N LEU A 363 2.58 22.52 -2.49
CA LEU A 363 3.34 22.00 -3.64
C LEU A 363 2.55 20.86 -4.31
N PHE A 364 2.88 20.58 -5.58
CA PHE A 364 2.36 19.42 -6.36
C PHE A 364 0.84 19.43 -6.58
N GLN A 365 0.19 20.59 -6.59
CA GLN A 365 -1.22 20.70 -6.96
C GLN A 365 -1.37 21.08 -8.43
N SER A 366 -2.28 20.37 -9.12
CA SER A 366 -2.85 20.80 -10.39
C SER A 366 -4.35 21.04 -10.19
N GLY A 367 -4.80 22.29 -10.15
CA GLY A 367 -6.21 22.69 -10.07
C GLY A 367 -6.54 23.54 -8.83
N ASP A 368 -7.69 24.20 -8.87
CA ASP A 368 -8.29 24.91 -7.74
C ASP A 368 -8.86 23.88 -6.74
N PHE A 369 -8.04 23.48 -5.78
CA PHE A 369 -8.53 22.73 -4.62
C PHE A 369 -8.58 23.71 -3.44
N ASP A 370 -9.78 23.96 -2.95
CA ASP A 370 -9.93 24.52 -1.62
C ASP A 370 -9.26 23.58 -0.64
N ILE A 371 -8.22 24.03 0.03
CA ILE A 371 -7.71 23.37 1.24
C ILE A 371 -8.82 23.54 2.24
N LEU A 372 -9.76 22.60 2.27
CA LEU A 372 -10.78 22.54 3.31
C LEU A 372 -10.05 22.47 4.64
N ASP A 373 -10.40 23.36 5.54
CA ASP A 373 -9.81 23.51 6.86
C ASP A 373 -9.45 22.15 7.44
N VAL A 374 -8.20 22.01 7.84
CA VAL A 374 -7.76 20.87 8.65
C VAL A 374 -8.71 20.83 9.84
N ALA A 375 -9.65 19.90 9.83
CA ALA A 375 -10.55 19.71 10.96
C ALA A 375 -9.66 19.58 12.21
N SER A 376 -9.96 20.31 13.26
CA SER A 376 -9.15 20.25 14.48
C SER A 376 -9.10 18.81 14.96
N ASP A 377 -7.98 18.38 15.52
CA ASP A 377 -7.83 17.01 16.10
C ASP A 377 -8.99 16.68 17.06
N VAL A 378 -9.64 17.70 17.66
CA VAL A 378 -10.80 17.58 18.56
C VAL A 378 -12.05 17.06 17.82
N ASP A 379 -12.37 17.59 16.64
CA ASP A 379 -13.58 17.17 15.88
C ASP A 379 -13.44 15.74 15.37
N ILE A 380 -12.22 15.33 15.07
CA ILE A 380 -11.90 13.95 14.66
C ILE A 380 -12.03 13.02 15.86
N LEU A 381 -11.45 13.40 16.99
CA LEU A 381 -11.47 12.59 18.22
C LEU A 381 -12.89 12.35 18.72
N GLU A 382 -13.80 13.33 18.64
CA GLU A 382 -15.21 13.14 19.01
C GLU A 382 -15.90 12.08 18.15
N LYS A 383 -15.61 12.04 16.84
CA LYS A 383 -16.18 11.04 15.92
C LYS A 383 -15.59 9.64 16.14
N ILE A 384 -14.34 9.56 16.54
CA ILE A 384 -13.60 8.31 16.73
C ILE A 384 -13.79 7.70 18.12
N LEU A 385 -14.07 8.50 19.13
CA LEU A 385 -14.31 8.05 20.51
C LEU A 385 -15.53 7.13 20.66
N HIS A 386 -16.40 7.07 19.67
CA HIS A 386 -17.45 6.07 19.60
C HIS A 386 -16.88 4.81 18.91
N LEU A 387 -16.63 3.75 19.63
CA LEU A 387 -16.16 2.41 19.20
C LEU A 387 -16.91 1.80 17.98
N GLN A 388 -17.72 2.61 17.33
CA GLN A 388 -18.43 2.34 16.08
C GLN A 388 -18.24 3.54 15.16
N LEU A 389 -17.48 3.34 14.07
CA LEU A 389 -17.21 4.33 13.06
C LEU A 389 -18.18 4.17 11.90
N ILE A 390 -18.77 5.27 11.47
CA ILE A 390 -19.78 5.28 10.40
C ILE A 390 -19.30 6.24 9.30
N SER A 391 -19.31 5.79 8.04
CA SER A 391 -19.02 6.64 6.89
C SER A 391 -20.06 7.77 6.78
N GLU A 392 -19.71 8.86 6.09
CA GLU A 392 -20.61 10.03 5.93
C GLU A 392 -21.97 9.65 5.36
N GLY A 393 -22.03 8.75 4.37
CA GLY A 393 -23.27 8.24 3.77
C GLY A 393 -23.97 7.16 4.60
N GLY A 394 -23.37 6.67 5.68
CA GLY A 394 -23.93 5.60 6.51
C GLY A 394 -23.87 4.21 5.86
N GLU A 395 -23.23 4.06 4.70
CA GLU A 395 -23.17 2.81 3.94
C GLU A 395 -22.17 1.81 4.51
N MET A 396 -21.20 2.29 5.32
CA MET A 396 -20.21 1.47 5.99
C MET A 396 -20.26 1.71 7.50
N ILE A 397 -20.17 0.61 8.26
CA ILE A 397 -20.05 0.67 9.71
C ILE A 397 -18.91 -0.26 10.13
N TRP A 398 -17.91 0.32 10.81
CA TRP A 398 -16.84 -0.41 11.47
C TRP A 398 -17.06 -0.43 12.96
N ASN A 399 -17.19 -1.60 13.56
CA ASN A 399 -17.35 -1.76 15.00
C ASN A 399 -16.19 -2.55 15.58
N GLU A 400 -15.25 -1.86 16.19
CA GLU A 400 -14.02 -2.44 16.74
C GLU A 400 -14.31 -3.38 17.93
N ASN A 401 -15.22 -3.00 18.82
CA ASN A 401 -15.57 -3.84 19.98
C ASN A 401 -16.16 -5.20 19.58
N LYS A 402 -17.00 -5.21 18.56
CA LYS A 402 -17.60 -6.45 18.02
C LYS A 402 -16.70 -7.10 16.98
N GLN A 403 -15.68 -6.41 16.53
CA GLN A 403 -14.84 -6.80 15.39
C GLN A 403 -15.70 -7.18 14.18
N THR A 404 -16.60 -6.25 13.80
CA THR A 404 -17.51 -6.42 12.66
C THR A 404 -17.44 -5.23 11.73
N PHE A 405 -17.58 -5.50 10.43
CA PHE A 405 -17.72 -4.48 9.41
C PHE A 405 -18.95 -4.79 8.57
N THR A 406 -19.77 -3.76 8.29
CA THR A 406 -20.97 -3.92 7.45
C THR A 406 -20.93 -2.97 6.27
N VAL A 407 -21.53 -3.43 5.17
CA VAL A 407 -21.81 -2.65 3.97
C VAL A 407 -23.31 -2.68 3.74
N ASN A 408 -23.93 -1.52 3.50
CA ASN A 408 -25.37 -1.37 3.33
C ASN A 408 -25.68 -0.41 2.17
N THR A 409 -25.34 -0.82 0.95
CA THR A 409 -25.70 -0.08 -0.28
C THR A 409 -27.01 -0.61 -0.85
N LYS A 410 -27.54 0.02 -1.89
CA LYS A 410 -28.71 -0.49 -2.59
C LYS A 410 -28.45 -1.78 -3.37
N SER A 411 -27.21 -1.96 -3.84
CA SER A 411 -26.84 -3.05 -4.74
C SER A 411 -26.08 -4.18 -4.06
N THR A 412 -25.34 -3.88 -2.97
CA THR A 412 -24.60 -4.86 -2.17
C THR A 412 -24.82 -4.60 -0.69
N GLN A 413 -25.25 -5.63 0.02
CA GLN A 413 -25.41 -5.61 1.47
C GLN A 413 -24.69 -6.81 2.09
N GLY A 414 -24.00 -6.58 3.21
CA GLY A 414 -23.27 -7.67 3.82
C GLY A 414 -22.54 -7.28 5.10
N ALA A 415 -21.95 -8.30 5.71
CA ALA A 415 -21.16 -8.15 6.92
C ALA A 415 -19.98 -9.12 6.92
N VAL A 416 -18.90 -8.73 7.62
CA VAL A 416 -17.75 -9.59 7.84
C VAL A 416 -17.18 -9.39 9.24
N GLY A 417 -16.48 -10.39 9.74
CA GLY A 417 -15.84 -10.42 11.03
C GLY A 417 -16.49 -11.40 11.99
N TYR A 418 -16.48 -11.07 13.28
CA TYR A 418 -17.09 -11.90 14.32
C TYR A 418 -18.60 -11.63 14.41
N ILE A 419 -19.30 -11.93 13.31
CA ILE A 419 -20.74 -11.70 13.18
C ILE A 419 -21.61 -12.79 13.84
N GLY A 420 -21.00 -13.88 14.31
CA GLY A 420 -21.68 -14.97 14.99
C GLY A 420 -22.45 -14.51 16.23
N GLY A 421 -23.73 -14.92 16.32
CA GLY A 421 -24.61 -14.53 17.41
C GLY A 421 -25.17 -13.10 17.35
N HIS A 422 -24.78 -12.29 16.37
CA HIS A 422 -25.32 -10.95 16.14
C HIS A 422 -26.46 -10.98 15.12
N ASN A 423 -27.46 -10.10 15.32
CA ASN A 423 -28.45 -9.81 14.30
C ASN A 423 -27.98 -8.58 13.51
N ILE A 424 -27.56 -8.78 12.26
CA ILE A 424 -27.16 -7.72 11.35
C ILE A 424 -28.39 -7.35 10.52
N LEU A 425 -28.92 -6.15 10.77
CA LEU A 425 -30.12 -5.66 10.11
C LEU A 425 -29.71 -4.58 9.09
N LEU A 426 -29.81 -4.93 7.80
CA LEU A 426 -29.50 -4.03 6.69
C LEU A 426 -30.81 -3.62 6.02
N ASN A 427 -30.76 -2.80 4.97
CA ASN A 427 -31.98 -2.29 4.36
C ASN A 427 -32.89 -3.39 3.80
N ASP A 428 -32.35 -4.27 2.98
CA ASP A 428 -33.08 -5.32 2.26
C ASP A 428 -32.74 -6.74 2.73
N VAL A 429 -31.70 -6.87 3.58
CA VAL A 429 -31.16 -8.16 4.01
C VAL A 429 -30.97 -8.19 5.52
N ASP A 430 -31.49 -9.25 6.18
CA ASP A 430 -31.10 -9.56 7.55
C ASP A 430 -30.19 -10.78 7.58
N ILE A 431 -29.08 -10.67 8.32
CA ILE A 431 -28.07 -11.72 8.47
C ILE A 431 -28.01 -12.15 9.91
N LYS A 432 -28.25 -13.43 10.17
CA LYS A 432 -28.09 -14.05 11.48
C LYS A 432 -27.27 -15.31 11.34
N ILE A 433 -26.01 -15.25 11.75
CA ILE A 433 -25.03 -16.34 11.60
C ILE A 433 -24.70 -16.90 12.98
N ASP A 434 -24.62 -18.24 13.08
CA ASP A 434 -24.22 -18.95 14.29
C ASP A 434 -22.70 -19.21 14.30
N THR A 435 -22.08 -19.33 13.12
CA THR A 435 -20.63 -19.47 12.97
C THR A 435 -19.92 -18.21 13.48
N PRO A 436 -18.96 -18.30 14.42
CA PRO A 436 -18.39 -17.14 15.09
C PRO A 436 -17.82 -16.09 14.15
N TYR A 437 -17.02 -16.50 13.16
CA TYR A 437 -16.36 -15.64 12.18
C TYR A 437 -16.83 -16.00 10.77
N ALA A 438 -17.33 -15.01 10.03
CA ALA A 438 -17.77 -15.19 8.66
C ALA A 438 -17.78 -13.87 7.89
N GLN A 439 -17.72 -13.98 6.56
CA GLN A 439 -18.21 -12.97 5.63
C GLN A 439 -19.48 -13.49 4.98
N VAL A 440 -20.52 -12.65 4.94
CA VAL A 440 -21.76 -12.91 4.20
C VAL A 440 -22.11 -11.65 3.42
N THR A 441 -22.29 -11.78 2.11
CA THR A 441 -22.69 -10.67 1.22
C THR A 441 -23.83 -11.11 0.30
N VAL A 442 -24.73 -10.18 0.02
CA VAL A 442 -25.78 -10.30 -1.00
C VAL A 442 -25.56 -9.17 -1.99
N SER A 443 -25.38 -9.49 -3.27
CA SER A 443 -25.17 -8.52 -4.34
C SER A 443 -26.19 -8.72 -5.46
N ALA A 444 -26.82 -7.65 -5.90
CA ALA A 444 -27.68 -7.67 -7.07
C ALA A 444 -26.88 -7.92 -8.35
N LEU A 445 -27.33 -8.84 -9.21
CA LEU A 445 -26.68 -9.15 -10.47
C LEU A 445 -27.43 -8.51 -11.66
N GLY A 446 -26.72 -8.42 -12.79
CA GLY A 446 -27.24 -7.85 -14.02
C GLY A 446 -26.93 -6.36 -14.20
N ALA A 447 -27.50 -5.77 -15.22
CA ALA A 447 -27.44 -4.33 -15.48
C ALA A 447 -28.74 -3.69 -15.00
N GLY A 448 -28.64 -2.65 -14.21
CA GLY A 448 -29.81 -1.85 -13.85
C GLY A 448 -30.37 -1.08 -15.05
N ALA A 449 -31.57 -0.59 -14.91
CA ALA A 449 -32.23 0.19 -15.96
C ALA A 449 -31.51 1.53 -16.19
N ASN A 450 -31.34 1.93 -17.45
CA ASN A 450 -30.79 3.25 -17.82
C ASN A 450 -29.37 3.55 -17.26
N GLY A 451 -28.53 2.54 -17.08
CA GLY A 451 -27.18 2.72 -16.55
C GLY A 451 -27.10 2.92 -15.03
N VAL A 452 -28.17 2.77 -14.31
CA VAL A 452 -28.22 2.75 -12.85
C VAL A 452 -27.83 1.34 -12.37
N ASN A 453 -27.14 1.22 -11.26
CA ASN A 453 -26.83 -0.09 -10.67
C ASN A 453 -28.11 -0.85 -10.31
N PRO A 454 -28.14 -2.20 -10.45
CA PRO A 454 -29.30 -2.98 -10.02
C PRO A 454 -29.43 -2.92 -8.50
N GLU A 455 -30.64 -2.79 -7.99
CA GLU A 455 -30.92 -2.73 -6.54
C GLU A 455 -31.36 -4.11 -6.03
N ILE A 456 -30.93 -4.50 -4.82
CA ILE A 456 -31.33 -5.78 -4.19
C ILE A 456 -32.85 -5.90 -4.13
N ALA A 457 -33.54 -4.81 -3.79
CA ALA A 457 -35.01 -4.79 -3.65
C ALA A 457 -35.79 -5.16 -4.92
N SER A 458 -35.17 -5.12 -6.11
CA SER A 458 -35.85 -5.27 -7.40
C SER A 458 -35.08 -6.11 -8.43
N ALA A 459 -33.93 -6.67 -8.07
CA ALA A 459 -33.12 -7.44 -9.02
C ALA A 459 -33.71 -8.84 -9.28
N ASP A 460 -33.71 -9.27 -10.54
CA ASP A 460 -34.14 -10.63 -10.92
C ASP A 460 -33.16 -11.72 -10.42
N LYS A 461 -31.92 -11.35 -10.12
CA LYS A 461 -30.87 -12.28 -9.68
C LYS A 461 -30.03 -11.66 -8.59
N LEU A 462 -29.79 -12.43 -7.54
CA LEU A 462 -28.90 -12.08 -6.44
C LEU A 462 -27.78 -13.08 -6.33
N LEU A 463 -26.57 -12.63 -6.02
CA LEU A 463 -25.45 -13.48 -5.63
C LEU A 463 -25.30 -13.42 -4.11
N ILE A 464 -25.39 -14.56 -3.45
CA ILE A 464 -25.09 -14.70 -2.04
C ILE A 464 -23.73 -15.38 -1.91
N THR A 465 -22.79 -14.73 -1.24
CA THR A 465 -21.48 -15.29 -0.91
C THR A 465 -21.38 -15.43 0.60
N ALA A 466 -21.02 -16.63 1.07
CA ALA A 466 -20.77 -16.89 2.48
C ALA A 466 -19.47 -17.68 2.63
N ILE A 467 -18.53 -17.20 3.42
CA ILE A 467 -17.22 -17.81 3.64
C ILE A 467 -16.74 -17.55 5.08
N GLY A 468 -16.08 -18.53 5.66
CA GLY A 468 -15.38 -18.41 6.93
C GLY A 468 -13.87 -18.58 6.76
N GLN A 469 -13.25 -19.13 7.79
CA GLN A 469 -11.83 -19.48 7.75
C GLN A 469 -11.57 -20.65 6.79
N SER A 470 -10.39 -20.67 6.19
CA SER A 470 -9.92 -21.76 5.35
C SER A 470 -8.46 -22.09 5.67
N ARG A 471 -8.12 -23.39 5.62
CA ARG A 471 -6.77 -23.90 5.86
C ARG A 471 -6.57 -25.26 5.25
N ASN A 472 -5.33 -25.69 5.06
CA ASN A 472 -5.03 -27.07 4.65
C ASN A 472 -5.49 -28.07 5.71
N THR A 473 -5.85 -29.27 5.30
CA THR A 473 -6.20 -30.37 6.21
C THR A 473 -5.02 -30.66 7.14
N GLY A 474 -5.26 -30.61 8.46
CA GLY A 474 -4.21 -30.84 9.46
C GLY A 474 -3.17 -29.72 9.58
N ALA A 475 -3.42 -28.56 8.98
CA ALA A 475 -2.58 -27.39 9.25
C ALA A 475 -2.83 -26.87 10.67
N GLU A 476 -1.73 -26.50 11.34
CA GLU A 476 -1.76 -25.92 12.68
C GLU A 476 -1.03 -24.58 12.72
N ILE A 477 -1.60 -23.67 13.48
CA ILE A 477 -1.05 -22.34 13.72
C ILE A 477 -0.91 -22.18 15.25
N SER A 478 0.11 -21.47 15.70
CA SER A 478 0.34 -21.18 17.12
C SER A 478 -0.91 -20.56 17.78
N SER A 479 -1.02 -20.71 19.09
CA SER A 479 -2.21 -20.26 19.85
C SER A 479 -2.49 -18.75 19.76
N ASP A 480 -1.45 -17.96 19.46
CA ASP A 480 -1.57 -16.51 19.21
C ASP A 480 -1.93 -16.17 17.74
N GLY A 481 -2.12 -17.19 16.90
CA GLY A 481 -2.51 -17.01 15.49
C GLY A 481 -1.41 -16.49 14.58
N THR A 482 -0.14 -16.50 15.01
CA THR A 482 0.94 -15.82 14.28
C THR A 482 1.84 -16.75 13.48
N THR A 483 2.05 -18.00 13.90
CA THR A 483 3.12 -18.86 13.37
C THR A 483 2.60 -20.19 12.88
N ILE A 484 3.00 -20.65 11.69
CA ILE A 484 2.70 -21.99 11.17
C ILE A 484 3.52 -23.02 11.94
N THR A 485 2.84 -23.94 12.60
CA THR A 485 3.44 -25.09 13.30
C THR A 485 3.31 -26.39 12.52
N SER A 486 2.30 -26.50 11.65
CA SER A 486 2.12 -27.60 10.70
C SER A 486 1.51 -27.06 9.40
N LEU A 487 2.06 -27.46 8.25
CA LEU A 487 1.58 -27.05 6.93
C LEU A 487 0.26 -27.71 6.53
N GLY A 488 -0.01 -28.87 7.08
CA GLY A 488 -1.10 -29.72 6.60
C GLY A 488 -0.92 -30.19 5.15
N THR A 489 -1.98 -30.70 4.59
CA THR A 489 -2.02 -31.25 3.23
C THR A 489 -3.32 -30.85 2.50
N ALA A 490 -3.40 -31.13 1.20
CA ALA A 490 -4.67 -31.10 0.47
C ALA A 490 -5.67 -32.13 1.06
N PRO A 491 -6.99 -31.88 0.96
CA PRO A 491 -7.63 -30.68 0.42
C PRO A 491 -7.65 -29.51 1.41
N ILE A 492 -7.93 -28.32 0.90
CA ILE A 492 -8.24 -27.17 1.75
C ILE A 492 -9.60 -27.41 2.42
N LEU A 493 -9.66 -27.21 3.71
CA LEU A 493 -10.90 -27.20 4.48
C LEU A 493 -11.41 -25.77 4.62
N VAL A 494 -12.70 -25.60 4.44
CA VAL A 494 -13.43 -24.34 4.64
C VAL A 494 -14.39 -24.50 5.79
N GLN A 495 -14.40 -23.54 6.71
CA GLN A 495 -15.30 -23.53 7.84
C GLN A 495 -16.76 -23.44 7.35
N PRO A 496 -17.66 -24.37 7.74
CA PRO A 496 -19.07 -24.28 7.42
C PRO A 496 -19.71 -23.03 8.00
N ILE A 497 -20.51 -22.34 7.19
CA ILE A 497 -21.30 -21.19 7.66
C ILE A 497 -22.70 -21.67 8.00
N LEU A 498 -23.06 -21.56 9.28
CA LEU A 498 -24.37 -21.91 9.79
C LEU A 498 -25.12 -20.64 10.13
N GLY A 499 -26.36 -20.53 9.70
CA GLY A 499 -27.19 -19.37 9.97
C GLY A 499 -28.30 -19.13 8.96
N LYS A 500 -28.83 -17.93 8.94
CA LYS A 500 -29.96 -17.53 8.09
C LYS A 500 -29.69 -16.16 7.46
N VAL A 501 -29.94 -16.06 6.16
CA VAL A 501 -30.05 -14.80 5.42
C VAL A 501 -31.52 -14.62 5.06
N THR A 502 -32.10 -13.48 5.40
CA THR A 502 -33.49 -13.15 5.08
C THR A 502 -33.51 -12.01 4.07
N LEU A 503 -34.14 -12.23 2.92
CA LEU A 503 -34.40 -11.21 1.91
C LEU A 503 -35.78 -10.60 2.20
N LYS A 504 -35.83 -9.29 2.49
CA LYS A 504 -37.06 -8.63 3.01
C LYS A 504 -38.10 -8.33 1.95
N THR A 505 -37.69 -8.24 0.69
CA THR A 505 -38.51 -7.77 -0.44
C THR A 505 -38.98 -8.89 -1.35
N TYR A 506 -38.63 -10.14 -1.06
CA TYR A 506 -38.98 -11.31 -1.89
C TYR A 506 -39.85 -12.28 -1.09
N ASP A 507 -41.03 -12.58 -1.63
CA ASP A 507 -41.95 -13.58 -1.07
C ASP A 507 -41.67 -14.97 -1.62
N ASP A 508 -41.14 -15.06 -2.86
CA ASP A 508 -40.82 -16.34 -3.54
C ASP A 508 -39.51 -16.21 -4.34
N PHE A 509 -38.63 -17.20 -4.27
CA PHE A 509 -37.38 -17.25 -5.03
C PHE A 509 -36.81 -18.67 -5.10
N GLU A 510 -36.05 -18.94 -6.16
CA GLU A 510 -35.29 -20.20 -6.31
C GLU A 510 -33.84 -19.99 -5.91
N VAL A 511 -33.27 -20.98 -5.20
CA VAL A 511 -31.86 -20.94 -4.75
C VAL A 511 -31.06 -22.00 -5.49
N TYR A 512 -29.97 -21.57 -6.11
CA TYR A 512 -29.01 -22.43 -6.81
C TYR A 512 -27.67 -22.39 -6.12
N ILE A 513 -27.10 -23.59 -5.88
CA ILE A 513 -25.72 -23.73 -5.40
C ILE A 513 -24.80 -23.68 -6.61
N LEU A 514 -23.93 -22.70 -6.66
CA LEU A 514 -22.98 -22.54 -7.74
C LEU A 514 -21.73 -23.41 -7.50
N ASN A 515 -21.23 -24.05 -8.56
CA ASN A 515 -19.93 -24.72 -8.54
C ASN A 515 -18.76 -23.69 -8.62
N SER A 516 -17.52 -24.18 -8.67
CA SER A 516 -16.33 -23.33 -8.77
C SER A 516 -16.24 -22.51 -10.07
N SER A 517 -17.06 -22.80 -11.06
CA SER A 517 -17.17 -22.05 -12.32
C SER A 517 -18.34 -21.06 -12.32
N GLY A 518 -19.10 -20.97 -11.22
CA GLY A 518 -20.27 -20.08 -11.13
C GLY A 518 -21.51 -20.58 -11.88
N VAL A 519 -21.60 -21.88 -12.13
CA VAL A 519 -22.71 -22.53 -12.87
C VAL A 519 -23.41 -23.53 -11.99
#